data_80ba30af9903ab78e18ef95655ab9902
#
_entry.id   80ba30af9903ab78e18ef95655ab9902
#
_cell.length_a   1.000
_cell.length_b   1.000
_cell.length_c   1.000
_cell.angle_alpha   90.00
_cell.angle_beta   90.00
_cell.angle_gamma   90.00
#
_symmetry.space_group_name_H-M   'P 1'
#
loop_
_entity.id
_entity.type
_entity.pdbx_description
1 polymer ?
#
loop_
_entity_poly.entity_id
_entity_poly.type
_entity_poly.pdbx_seq_one_letter_code
_entity_poly.pdbx_strand_id
1 'polypeptide(L)'
;TSIITGDSSGDNISIRPKVGENGILLVPDGAVTLYHDDSAKLATSSSGITVTGAVTDSIGSLRRLGITAVSGTGNLSANDAGKLLRSTGTITLTIPSGTFTAGDMISIFNVGTGTITIAQGSSTTLYNSADASTGNRALAAKGLATIACTNSNEFVISGSQLS
;
A
#
# COMPACT_ATOMS: atom_id res chain seq x y z
N THR A 1 -20.88 31.51 18.15
CA THR A 1 -19.99 31.08 17.10
C THR A 1 -18.79 32.01 17.08
N SER A 2 -17.56 31.47 17.25
CA SER A 2 -16.33 32.24 17.09
C SER A 2 -15.89 32.19 15.64
N ILE A 3 -15.64 33.33 15.03
CA ILE A 3 -15.12 33.46 13.67
C ILE A 3 -13.75 34.13 13.76
N ILE A 4 -12.74 33.52 13.16
CA ILE A 4 -11.43 34.13 12.97
C ILE A 4 -11.40 34.67 11.54
N THR A 5 -11.27 36.00 11.41
CA THR A 5 -11.23 36.67 10.09
C THR A 5 -9.94 37.44 9.96
N GLY A 6 -9.46 37.66 8.75
CA GLY A 6 -8.50 38.69 8.44
C GLY A 6 -9.10 40.06 8.73
N ASP A 7 -8.33 41.05 9.10
CA ASP A 7 -8.79 42.41 9.47
C ASP A 7 -8.98 43.31 8.24
N SER A 8 -8.48 42.93 7.08
CA SER A 8 -8.68 43.60 5.80
C SER A 8 -8.73 42.62 4.61
N SER A 9 -9.31 43.12 3.50
CA SER A 9 -9.34 42.32 2.26
C SER A 9 -7.89 42.12 1.74
N GLY A 10 -7.46 40.89 1.67
CA GLY A 10 -6.14 40.52 1.20
C GLY A 10 -5.15 40.06 2.28
N ASP A 11 -5.52 40.16 3.58
CA ASP A 11 -4.63 39.67 4.63
C ASP A 11 -4.71 38.15 4.80
N ASN A 12 -3.55 37.53 4.99
CA ASN A 12 -3.46 36.12 5.32
C ASN A 12 -3.87 35.87 6.77
N ILE A 13 -4.50 34.74 7.02
CA ILE A 13 -4.69 34.22 8.36
C ILE A 13 -3.58 33.20 8.64
N SER A 14 -2.83 33.40 9.72
CA SER A 14 -1.70 32.55 10.09
C SER A 14 -1.84 32.06 11.53
N ILE A 15 -1.78 30.75 11.74
CA ILE A 15 -1.65 30.13 13.05
C ILE A 15 -0.21 29.71 13.23
N ARG A 16 0.48 30.32 14.21
CA ARG A 16 1.91 30.12 14.46
C ARG A 16 2.12 29.46 15.83
N PRO A 17 2.71 28.26 15.88
CA PRO A 17 3.04 27.61 17.14
C PRO A 17 4.18 28.31 17.89
N LYS A 18 5.03 29.03 17.16
CA LYS A 18 6.11 29.82 17.74
C LYS A 18 6.42 31.02 16.83
N VAL A 19 7.08 32.03 17.37
CA VAL A 19 7.48 33.24 16.62
C VAL A 19 8.35 32.88 15.42
N GLY A 20 7.96 33.35 14.23
CA GLY A 20 8.71 33.13 12.98
C GLY A 20 8.46 31.77 12.30
N GLU A 21 7.61 30.93 12.87
CA GLU A 21 7.30 29.59 12.34
C GLU A 21 5.81 29.45 12.00
N ASN A 22 5.49 29.07 10.79
CA ASN A 22 4.12 28.82 10.38
C ASN A 22 3.68 27.41 10.78
N GLY A 23 2.45 27.29 11.30
CA GLY A 23 1.75 26.02 11.46
C GLY A 23 0.67 25.85 10.40
N ILE A 24 -0.20 26.85 10.24
CA ILE A 24 -1.23 26.92 9.21
C ILE A 24 -1.21 28.32 8.59
N LEU A 25 -1.27 28.39 7.28
CA LEU A 25 -1.41 29.64 6.52
C LEU A 25 -2.62 29.54 5.59
N LEU A 26 -3.53 30.54 5.66
CA LEU A 26 -4.63 30.69 4.75
C LEU A 26 -4.40 31.99 3.96
N VAL A 27 -4.36 31.84 2.65
CA VAL A 27 -4.19 32.97 1.72
C VAL A 27 -5.55 33.27 1.07
N PRO A 28 -6.07 34.51 1.10
CA PRO A 28 -7.31 34.86 0.41
C PRO A 28 -7.22 34.49 -1.06
N ASP A 29 -8.27 33.85 -1.60
CA ASP A 29 -8.34 33.33 -2.98
C ASP A 29 -7.17 32.42 -3.37
N GLY A 30 -6.42 31.91 -2.38
CA GLY A 30 -5.21 31.11 -2.55
C GLY A 30 -5.22 29.80 -1.80
N ALA A 31 -4.04 29.32 -1.47
CA ALA A 31 -3.85 28.04 -0.81
C ALA A 31 -4.12 28.11 0.71
N VAL A 32 -4.64 27.00 1.25
CA VAL A 32 -4.49 26.63 2.64
C VAL A 32 -3.25 25.74 2.74
N THR A 33 -2.27 26.14 3.56
CA THR A 33 -1.02 25.39 3.71
C THR A 33 -0.79 24.95 5.15
N LEU A 34 -0.47 23.69 5.34
CA LEU A 34 -0.06 23.12 6.63
C LEU A 34 1.45 22.93 6.64
N TYR A 35 2.07 23.28 7.76
CA TYR A 35 3.52 23.24 7.94
C TYR A 35 3.94 22.28 9.05
N HIS A 36 5.12 21.76 8.94
CA HIS A 36 5.86 21.07 9.99
C HIS A 36 7.28 21.64 10.01
N ASP A 37 7.68 22.22 11.10
CA ASP A 37 8.99 22.88 11.28
C ASP A 37 9.26 23.88 10.15
N ASP A 38 8.33 24.82 9.96
CA ASP A 38 8.29 25.87 8.93
C ASP A 38 8.41 25.37 7.46
N SER A 39 8.32 24.07 7.26
CA SER A 39 8.33 23.45 5.93
C SER A 39 6.91 23.06 5.51
N ALA A 40 6.42 23.55 4.38
CA ALA A 40 5.10 23.18 3.85
C ALA A 40 5.00 21.66 3.58
N LYS A 41 3.98 21.01 4.14
CA LYS A 41 3.72 19.57 3.98
C LYS A 41 2.47 19.26 3.20
N LEU A 42 1.44 20.10 3.30
CA LEU A 42 0.20 19.97 2.53
C LEU A 42 -0.26 21.36 2.10
N ALA A 43 -0.64 21.50 0.84
CA ALA A 43 -1.21 22.73 0.32
C ALA A 43 -2.38 22.43 -0.63
N THR A 44 -3.45 23.25 -0.57
CA THR A 44 -4.51 23.22 -1.56
C THR A 44 -4.08 23.97 -2.82
N SER A 45 -4.62 23.57 -3.98
CA SER A 45 -4.43 24.23 -5.26
C SER A 45 -5.72 24.22 -6.06
N SER A 46 -5.78 24.94 -7.18
CA SER A 46 -6.94 24.91 -8.10
C SER A 46 -7.24 23.52 -8.67
N SER A 47 -6.24 22.63 -8.70
CA SER A 47 -6.35 21.27 -9.24
C SER A 47 -6.43 20.18 -8.15
N GLY A 48 -6.42 20.55 -6.87
CA GLY A 48 -6.51 19.59 -5.75
C GLY A 48 -5.57 19.88 -4.60
N ILE A 49 -4.86 18.85 -4.12
CA ILE A 49 -3.99 18.91 -2.96
C ILE A 49 -2.57 18.51 -3.34
N THR A 50 -1.59 19.31 -2.96
CA THR A 50 -0.17 18.96 -3.05
C THR A 50 0.33 18.49 -1.69
N VAL A 51 0.94 17.31 -1.64
CA VAL A 51 1.61 16.77 -0.45
C VAL A 51 3.11 16.71 -0.70
N THR A 52 3.88 17.37 0.17
CA THR A 52 5.35 17.32 0.13
C THR A 52 5.85 16.26 1.09
N GLY A 53 6.30 15.14 0.56
CA GLY A 53 6.76 13.98 1.34
C GLY A 53 5.97 12.72 1.03
N ALA A 54 6.04 11.75 1.93
CA ALA A 54 5.30 10.49 1.82
C ALA A 54 3.88 10.66 2.40
N VAL A 55 2.91 10.07 1.70
CA VAL A 55 1.58 9.80 2.26
C VAL A 55 1.60 8.37 2.76
N THR A 56 1.34 8.19 4.05
CA THR A 56 1.35 6.88 4.70
C THR A 56 0.05 6.64 5.45
N ASP A 57 -0.35 5.39 5.51
CA ASP A 57 -1.38 4.90 6.43
C ASP A 57 -0.75 3.93 7.45
N SER A 58 -1.58 3.23 8.22
CA SER A 58 -1.12 2.23 9.21
C SER A 58 -0.41 1.01 8.60
N ILE A 59 -0.51 0.81 7.29
CA ILE A 59 0.09 -0.32 6.56
C ILE A 59 1.39 0.10 5.85
N GLY A 60 1.51 1.37 5.46
CA GLY A 60 2.72 1.86 4.81
C GLY A 60 2.51 3.06 3.88
N SER A 61 3.39 3.20 2.89
CA SER A 61 3.35 4.30 1.93
C SER A 61 2.35 4.01 0.81
N LEU A 62 1.42 4.94 0.55
CA LEU A 62 0.40 4.81 -0.49
C LEU A 62 0.96 4.85 -1.93
N ARG A 63 2.20 5.32 -2.12
CA ARG A 63 2.82 5.48 -3.46
C ARG A 63 3.91 4.47 -3.76
N ARG A 64 4.33 3.69 -2.77
CA ARG A 64 5.38 2.67 -2.92
C ARG A 64 4.86 1.36 -2.40
N LEU A 65 5.00 0.31 -3.18
CA LEU A 65 4.82 -1.03 -2.67
C LEU A 65 5.87 -1.27 -1.58
N GLY A 66 5.43 -1.57 -0.36
CA GLY A 66 6.34 -2.00 0.70
C GLY A 66 7.01 -3.33 0.30
N ILE A 67 8.33 -3.45 0.47
CA ILE A 67 9.05 -4.70 0.22
C ILE A 67 9.30 -5.39 1.54
N THR A 68 8.87 -6.66 1.65
CA THR A 68 9.11 -7.51 2.82
C THR A 68 9.94 -8.72 2.40
N ALA A 69 11.07 -8.95 3.07
CA ALA A 69 11.85 -10.17 2.89
C ALA A 69 11.19 -11.31 3.66
N VAL A 70 10.97 -12.44 2.97
CA VAL A 70 10.41 -13.66 3.55
C VAL A 70 11.42 -14.79 3.41
N SER A 71 11.83 -15.39 4.54
CA SER A 71 12.86 -16.41 4.57
C SER A 71 12.35 -17.79 4.98
N GLY A 72 11.09 -17.92 5.39
CA GLY A 72 10.51 -19.17 5.90
C GLY A 72 9.13 -19.48 5.32
N THR A 73 8.77 -20.75 5.41
CA THR A 73 7.41 -21.23 5.14
C THR A 73 6.45 -20.70 6.20
N GLY A 74 5.26 -20.26 5.79
CA GLY A 74 4.25 -19.75 6.70
C GLY A 74 2.98 -19.29 5.99
N ASN A 75 2.06 -18.79 6.79
CA ASN A 75 0.83 -18.20 6.28
C ASN A 75 1.05 -16.74 5.89
N LEU A 76 0.42 -16.34 4.79
CA LEU A 76 0.24 -14.92 4.46
C LEU A 76 -0.67 -14.27 5.52
N SER A 77 -0.49 -13.00 5.75
CA SER A 77 -1.23 -12.21 6.74
C SER A 77 -1.89 -10.98 6.10
N ALA A 78 -2.86 -10.38 6.75
CA ALA A 78 -3.48 -9.13 6.29
C ALA A 78 -2.45 -8.00 6.10
N ASN A 79 -1.35 -8.02 6.86
CA ASN A 79 -0.25 -7.06 6.71
C ASN A 79 0.56 -7.22 5.42
N ASP A 80 0.37 -8.31 4.67
CA ASP A 80 1.05 -8.55 3.39
C ASP A 80 0.27 -7.93 2.21
N ALA A 81 -0.98 -7.55 2.42
CA ALA A 81 -1.77 -6.81 1.44
C ALA A 81 -1.07 -5.50 1.05
N GLY A 82 -1.04 -5.18 -0.24
CA GLY A 82 -0.39 -4.00 -0.78
C GLY A 82 1.15 -4.05 -0.74
N LYS A 83 1.77 -5.24 -0.58
CA LYS A 83 3.22 -5.41 -0.51
C LYS A 83 3.78 -6.31 -1.60
N LEU A 84 5.08 -6.16 -1.83
CA LEU A 84 5.92 -7.09 -2.56
C LEU A 84 6.69 -7.96 -1.56
N LEU A 85 6.36 -9.24 -1.49
CA LEU A 85 7.11 -10.24 -0.74
C LEU A 85 8.28 -10.73 -1.59
N ARG A 86 9.47 -10.74 -1.02
CA ARG A 86 10.70 -11.10 -1.71
C ARG A 86 11.36 -12.26 -0.98
N SER A 87 11.57 -13.40 -1.65
CA SER A 87 12.24 -14.56 -1.07
C SER A 87 13.36 -15.10 -1.94
N THR A 88 14.38 -15.67 -1.29
CA THR A 88 15.50 -16.36 -1.94
C THR A 88 15.44 -17.88 -1.77
N GLY A 89 14.55 -18.38 -0.91
CA GLY A 89 14.48 -19.78 -0.51
C GLY A 89 13.42 -20.60 -1.23
N THR A 90 13.52 -21.92 -1.05
CA THR A 90 12.40 -22.83 -1.34
C THR A 90 11.49 -22.82 -0.13
N ILE A 91 10.34 -22.17 -0.27
CA ILE A 91 9.37 -21.96 0.81
C ILE A 91 7.96 -22.20 0.34
N THR A 92 7.04 -22.36 1.27
CA THR A 92 5.60 -22.40 1.02
C THR A 92 4.93 -21.19 1.70
N LEU A 93 4.19 -20.41 0.94
CA LEU A 93 3.36 -19.33 1.42
C LEU A 93 1.90 -19.73 1.26
N THR A 94 1.21 -19.95 2.37
CA THR A 94 -0.18 -20.40 2.37
C THR A 94 -1.13 -19.22 2.50
N ILE A 95 -2.18 -19.18 1.70
CA ILE A 95 -3.27 -18.19 1.76
C ILE A 95 -4.29 -18.71 2.78
N PRO A 96 -4.36 -18.17 4.00
CA PRO A 96 -5.31 -18.64 5.01
C PRO A 96 -6.72 -18.09 4.75
N SER A 97 -7.74 -18.83 5.18
CA SER A 97 -9.13 -18.36 5.11
C SER A 97 -9.39 -17.21 6.09
N GLY A 98 -10.33 -16.31 5.72
CA GLY A 98 -10.80 -15.22 6.59
C GLY A 98 -9.80 -14.12 6.88
N THR A 99 -8.68 -14.07 6.13
CA THR A 99 -7.59 -13.12 6.39
C THR A 99 -7.65 -11.90 5.47
N PHE A 100 -8.08 -12.09 4.23
CA PHE A 100 -8.07 -11.05 3.21
C PHE A 100 -9.48 -10.61 2.83
N THR A 101 -9.59 -9.36 2.40
CA THR A 101 -10.81 -8.73 1.93
C THR A 101 -10.75 -8.54 0.42
N ALA A 102 -11.90 -8.59 -0.26
CA ALA A 102 -11.97 -8.33 -1.70
C ALA A 102 -11.30 -6.99 -2.04
N GLY A 103 -10.39 -7.02 -3.01
CA GLY A 103 -9.54 -5.89 -3.39
C GLY A 103 -8.11 -5.95 -2.84
N ASP A 104 -7.83 -6.78 -1.83
CA ASP A 104 -6.45 -6.98 -1.37
C ASP A 104 -5.60 -7.64 -2.45
N MET A 105 -4.39 -7.13 -2.64
CA MET A 105 -3.42 -7.65 -3.59
C MET A 105 -2.07 -7.88 -2.92
N ILE A 106 -1.41 -8.98 -3.27
CA ILE A 106 -0.07 -9.32 -2.79
C ILE A 106 0.79 -9.69 -3.99
N SER A 107 1.97 -9.08 -4.12
CA SER A 107 2.95 -9.49 -5.12
C SER A 107 4.06 -10.32 -4.47
N ILE A 108 4.55 -11.35 -5.17
CA ILE A 108 5.60 -12.26 -4.68
C ILE A 108 6.68 -12.34 -5.76
N PHE A 109 7.92 -12.03 -5.38
CA PHE A 109 9.08 -12.15 -6.25
C PHE A 109 10.05 -13.21 -5.73
N ASN A 110 10.27 -14.23 -6.52
CA ASN A 110 11.28 -15.25 -6.26
C ASN A 110 12.65 -14.79 -6.75
N VAL A 111 13.47 -14.23 -5.86
CA VAL A 111 14.83 -13.75 -6.19
C VAL A 111 15.83 -14.88 -6.32
N GLY A 112 15.54 -16.02 -5.71
CA GLY A 112 16.41 -17.19 -5.61
C GLY A 112 16.42 -18.08 -6.85
N THR A 113 16.96 -19.27 -6.65
CA THR A 113 17.01 -20.36 -7.64
C THR A 113 16.05 -21.51 -7.30
N GLY A 114 15.53 -21.53 -6.08
CA GLY A 114 14.51 -22.51 -5.64
C GLY A 114 13.11 -22.15 -6.11
N THR A 115 12.12 -22.93 -5.67
CA THR A 115 10.71 -22.70 -5.99
C THR A 115 9.97 -22.19 -4.77
N ILE A 116 9.15 -21.16 -4.95
CA ILE A 116 8.18 -20.72 -3.94
C ILE A 116 6.86 -21.41 -4.26
N THR A 117 6.34 -22.20 -3.33
CA THR A 117 4.97 -22.73 -3.44
C THR A 117 4.00 -21.73 -2.86
N ILE A 118 3.02 -21.30 -3.65
CA ILE A 118 1.89 -20.50 -3.21
C ILE A 118 0.74 -21.47 -3.00
N ALA A 119 0.43 -21.74 -1.74
CA ALA A 119 -0.50 -22.79 -1.37
C ALA A 119 -1.91 -22.23 -1.15
N GLN A 120 -2.88 -22.91 -1.72
CA GLN A 120 -4.28 -22.74 -1.39
C GLN A 120 -4.52 -23.30 0.02
N GLY A 121 -4.94 -22.43 0.94
CA GLY A 121 -5.28 -22.84 2.29
C GLY A 121 -6.60 -23.60 2.39
N SER A 122 -6.88 -24.13 3.58
CA SER A 122 -8.18 -24.76 3.84
C SER A 122 -9.30 -23.74 3.68
N SER A 123 -10.38 -24.13 2.99
CA SER A 123 -11.56 -23.29 2.73
C SER A 123 -11.26 -22.02 1.91
N THR A 124 -10.17 -22.02 1.12
CA THR A 124 -9.88 -20.97 0.14
C THR A 124 -9.88 -21.57 -1.26
N THR A 125 -10.08 -20.74 -2.27
CA THR A 125 -9.95 -21.13 -3.69
C THR A 125 -8.95 -20.22 -4.35
N LEU A 126 -7.91 -20.77 -4.99
CA LEU A 126 -6.90 -20.02 -5.73
C LEU A 126 -6.95 -20.41 -7.21
N TYR A 127 -7.50 -19.52 -8.04
CA TYR A 127 -7.57 -19.69 -9.49
C TYR A 127 -6.27 -19.24 -10.16
N ASN A 128 -5.80 -20.00 -11.12
CA ASN A 128 -4.81 -19.53 -12.08
C ASN A 128 -5.51 -18.74 -13.18
N SER A 129 -5.11 -17.48 -13.39
CA SER A 129 -5.71 -16.64 -14.42
C SER A 129 -5.48 -17.12 -15.86
N ALA A 130 -4.49 -17.98 -16.08
CA ALA A 130 -4.14 -18.45 -17.41
C ALA A 130 -5.08 -19.55 -17.93
N ASP A 131 -5.61 -20.42 -17.05
CA ASP A 131 -6.37 -21.61 -17.44
C ASP A 131 -7.57 -21.92 -16.52
N ALA A 132 -7.85 -21.03 -15.56
CA ALA A 132 -8.87 -21.16 -14.54
C ALA A 132 -8.74 -22.41 -13.64
N SER A 133 -7.61 -23.13 -13.69
CA SER A 133 -7.35 -24.25 -12.77
C SER A 133 -7.20 -23.76 -11.33
N THR A 134 -7.54 -24.59 -10.35
CA THR A 134 -7.44 -24.26 -8.93
C THR A 134 -6.37 -25.08 -8.23
N GLY A 135 -5.91 -24.60 -7.06
CA GLY A 135 -4.95 -25.28 -6.20
C GLY A 135 -3.64 -24.54 -6.02
N ASN A 136 -2.64 -25.25 -5.52
CA ASN A 136 -1.31 -24.69 -5.28
C ASN A 136 -0.63 -24.28 -6.60
N ARG A 137 0.22 -23.24 -6.50
CA ARG A 137 1.04 -22.77 -7.62
C ARG A 137 2.50 -22.79 -7.26
N ALA A 138 3.34 -23.13 -8.24
CA ALA A 138 4.78 -23.09 -8.11
C ALA A 138 5.32 -21.85 -8.84
N LEU A 139 6.01 -20.98 -8.13
CA LEU A 139 6.70 -19.82 -8.68
C LEU A 139 8.19 -20.14 -8.80
N ALA A 140 8.64 -20.40 -10.02
CA ALA A 140 10.03 -20.77 -10.28
C ALA A 140 11.00 -19.59 -10.10
N ALA A 141 12.29 -19.87 -10.24
CA ALA A 141 13.37 -18.87 -10.10
C ALA A 141 13.11 -17.63 -10.94
N LYS A 142 13.32 -16.44 -10.37
CA LYS A 142 13.09 -15.13 -11.00
C LYS A 142 11.65 -14.86 -11.42
N GLY A 143 10.70 -15.68 -10.98
CA GLY A 143 9.29 -15.47 -11.20
C GLY A 143 8.74 -14.33 -10.35
N LEU A 144 7.79 -13.60 -10.93
CA LEU A 144 6.98 -12.59 -10.24
C LEU A 144 5.51 -12.97 -10.43
N ALA A 145 4.78 -13.08 -9.34
CA ALA A 145 3.35 -13.35 -9.35
C ALA A 145 2.59 -12.35 -8.48
N THR A 146 1.35 -12.09 -8.83
CA THR A 146 0.43 -11.27 -8.03
C THR A 146 -0.83 -12.09 -7.75
N ILE A 147 -1.22 -12.09 -6.48
CA ILE A 147 -2.46 -12.67 -5.96
C ILE A 147 -3.42 -11.52 -5.71
N ALA A 148 -4.65 -11.63 -6.19
CA ALA A 148 -5.73 -10.71 -5.87
C ALA A 148 -6.86 -11.47 -5.16
N CYS A 149 -7.36 -10.93 -4.07
CA CYS A 149 -8.58 -11.39 -3.40
C CYS A 149 -9.78 -10.83 -4.16
N THR A 150 -10.57 -11.68 -4.77
CA THR A 150 -11.73 -11.29 -5.59
C THR A 150 -13.04 -11.33 -4.81
N ASN A 151 -13.11 -12.20 -3.80
CA ASN A 151 -14.28 -12.37 -2.93
C ASN A 151 -13.82 -13.03 -1.62
N SER A 152 -14.73 -13.26 -0.68
CA SER A 152 -14.43 -13.98 0.56
C SER A 152 -13.80 -15.35 0.24
N ASN A 153 -12.55 -15.54 0.65
CA ASN A 153 -11.75 -16.77 0.45
C ASN A 153 -11.55 -17.19 -1.03
N GLU A 154 -11.80 -16.30 -1.97
CA GLU A 154 -11.60 -16.52 -3.39
C GLU A 154 -10.49 -15.62 -3.93
N PHE A 155 -9.52 -16.22 -4.60
CA PHE A 155 -8.32 -15.55 -5.07
C PHE A 155 -8.03 -15.92 -6.52
N VAL A 156 -7.44 -14.98 -7.26
CA VAL A 156 -6.85 -15.21 -8.56
C VAL A 156 -5.36 -14.89 -8.51
N ILE A 157 -4.55 -15.70 -9.15
CA ILE A 157 -3.12 -15.45 -9.29
C ILE A 157 -2.71 -15.38 -10.75
N SER A 158 -1.82 -14.45 -11.06
CA SER A 158 -1.18 -14.31 -12.36
C SER A 158 0.30 -14.02 -12.18
N GLY A 159 1.14 -14.44 -13.13
CA GLY A 159 2.57 -14.16 -13.04
C GLY A 159 3.41 -14.80 -14.12
N SER A 160 4.71 -14.44 -14.12
CA SER A 160 5.75 -15.09 -14.91
C SER A 160 6.36 -16.25 -14.14
N GLN A 161 6.78 -17.32 -14.84
CA GLN A 161 7.37 -18.52 -14.23
C GLN A 161 6.43 -19.18 -13.19
N LEU A 162 5.12 -19.07 -13.38
CA LEU A 162 4.07 -19.62 -12.55
C LEU A 162 3.50 -20.88 -13.22
N SER A 163 3.36 -21.96 -12.45
CA SER A 163 2.76 -23.23 -12.88
C SER A 163 1.85 -23.83 -11.82
#